data_c1bd6e1858fd9426c7382ce9dac39d7f
#
_entry.id   c1bd6e1858fd9426c7382ce9dac39d7f
#
_cell.length_a   1.000
_cell.length_b   1.000
_cell.length_c   1.000
_cell.angle_alpha   90.00
_cell.angle_beta   90.00
_cell.angle_gamma   90.00
#
_symmetry.space_group_name_H-M   'P 1'
#
loop_
_entity.id
_entity.type
_entity.pdbx_description
1 polymer ?
#
loop_
_entity_poly.entity_id
_entity_poly.type
_entity_poly.pdbx_seq_one_letter_code
_entity_poly.pdbx_strand_id
1 'polypeptide(L)'
;QPALSNMVRKAEKEMGAPIFDRSTIPLTVTKEGAYYIRTVEKILFLERNLERYFQDIAGLQGGTLALGGASYFCSFVYPDLIARFQTKYPQVTIDLTEGNTRELKAGLENESLDLVLETAMEKDDTSIKRYLFRKENLILAVPESFPVNRKLQPYRLSRQEILSKSFLKPEVEAVPLKEFKDVPFITMKPGNDMYKRGAKICRNSGFTMKTVMMVDQVLTSLNIVSNGVGAMFVRSDIVQWRPEDPRLVYYKLDDPLSEREITFSVKRGRYVTAAMREFMRLAGIRSDDPDTDPVAGRQKE
;
A
#
# COMPACT_ATOMS: atom_id res chain seq x y z
N GLN A 1 34.04 -11.22 11.92
CA GLN A 1 34.55 -10.47 10.76
C GLN A 1 35.58 -11.25 9.91
N PRO A 2 36.58 -12.01 10.44
CA PRO A 2 37.57 -12.73 9.60
C PRO A 2 36.91 -13.80 8.68
N ALA A 3 35.94 -14.55 9.18
CA ALA A 3 35.26 -15.60 8.43
C ALA A 3 34.53 -15.05 7.18
N LEU A 4 33.76 -13.98 7.33
CA LEU A 4 33.04 -13.33 6.22
C LEU A 4 34.02 -12.80 5.17
N SER A 5 35.12 -12.15 5.61
CA SER A 5 36.13 -11.64 4.70
C SER A 5 36.81 -12.76 3.90
N ASN A 6 37.04 -13.92 4.53
CA ASN A 6 37.62 -15.10 3.84
C ASN A 6 36.63 -15.71 2.84
N MET A 7 35.33 -15.77 3.16
CA MET A 7 34.27 -16.23 2.25
C MET A 7 34.20 -15.35 0.99
N VAL A 8 34.20 -14.00 1.18
CA VAL A 8 34.24 -13.06 0.06
C VAL A 8 35.47 -13.25 -0.81
N ARG A 9 36.64 -13.34 -0.20
CA ARG A 9 37.90 -13.58 -0.97
C ARG A 9 37.89 -14.91 -1.75
N LYS A 10 37.27 -15.95 -1.17
CA LYS A 10 37.10 -17.23 -1.86
C LYS A 10 36.20 -17.07 -3.09
N ALA A 11 35.05 -16.40 -2.95
CA ALA A 11 34.16 -16.11 -4.07
C ALA A 11 34.87 -15.28 -5.17
N GLU A 12 35.60 -14.22 -4.79
CA GLU A 12 36.37 -13.39 -5.72
C GLU A 12 37.41 -14.21 -6.49
N LYS A 13 38.07 -15.13 -5.80
CA LYS A 13 39.08 -16.05 -6.43
C LYS A 13 38.42 -17.02 -7.41
N GLU A 14 37.25 -17.59 -7.04
CA GLU A 14 36.51 -18.50 -7.90
C GLU A 14 35.95 -17.80 -9.16
N MET A 15 35.49 -16.55 -9.01
CA MET A 15 34.98 -15.74 -10.12
C MET A 15 36.07 -15.05 -10.96
N GLY A 16 37.31 -14.99 -10.49
CA GLY A 16 38.44 -14.34 -11.18
C GLY A 16 38.33 -12.80 -11.19
N ALA A 17 37.49 -12.20 -10.40
CA ALA A 17 37.28 -10.74 -10.34
C ALA A 17 36.93 -10.26 -8.91
N PRO A 18 37.39 -9.06 -8.51
CA PRO A 18 37.04 -8.49 -7.22
C PRO A 18 35.54 -8.07 -7.16
N ILE A 19 34.87 -8.47 -6.10
CA ILE A 19 33.46 -8.05 -5.82
C ILE A 19 33.44 -6.66 -5.18
N PHE A 20 34.43 -6.36 -4.33
CA PHE A 20 34.57 -5.09 -3.63
C PHE A 20 35.84 -4.37 -3.99
N ASP A 21 35.74 -3.06 -4.21
CA ASP A 21 36.89 -2.17 -4.33
C ASP A 21 37.39 -1.81 -2.92
N ARG A 22 38.57 -2.30 -2.57
CA ARG A 22 39.21 -2.10 -1.27
C ARG A 22 40.09 -0.85 -1.22
N SER A 23 40.21 -0.14 -2.33
CA SER A 23 40.97 1.11 -2.42
C SER A 23 40.16 2.31 -1.91
N THR A 24 38.83 2.13 -1.75
CA THR A 24 37.88 3.20 -1.34
C THR A 24 37.45 3.05 0.12
N ILE A 25 37.21 4.17 0.79
CA ILE A 25 36.63 4.26 2.14
C ILE A 25 35.43 5.23 2.06
N PRO A 26 34.19 4.76 2.27
CA PRO A 26 33.78 3.39 2.57
C PRO A 26 33.98 2.43 1.39
N LEU A 27 34.06 1.13 1.72
CA LEU A 27 34.19 0.04 0.75
C LEU A 27 33.07 0.12 -0.29
N THR A 28 33.39 0.07 -1.57
CA THR A 28 32.42 0.14 -2.66
C THR A 28 32.34 -1.17 -3.43
N VAL A 29 31.20 -1.43 -4.07
CA VAL A 29 30.98 -2.61 -4.92
C VAL A 29 31.51 -2.30 -6.32
N THR A 30 32.30 -3.20 -6.90
CA THR A 30 32.77 -3.09 -8.28
C THR A 30 31.64 -3.34 -9.28
N LYS A 31 31.84 -3.05 -10.57
CA LYS A 31 30.89 -3.37 -11.64
C LYS A 31 30.62 -4.87 -11.73
N GLU A 32 31.66 -5.66 -11.66
CA GLU A 32 31.65 -7.13 -11.65
C GLU A 32 30.97 -7.65 -10.39
N GLY A 33 31.27 -7.06 -9.23
CA GLY A 33 30.63 -7.34 -7.96
C GLY A 33 29.14 -7.05 -7.97
N ALA A 34 28.72 -5.94 -8.57
CA ALA A 34 27.30 -5.61 -8.71
C ALA A 34 26.55 -6.62 -9.62
N TYR A 35 27.21 -7.13 -10.65
CA TYR A 35 26.67 -8.20 -11.49
C TYR A 35 26.56 -9.52 -10.71
N TYR A 36 27.61 -9.88 -9.98
CA TYR A 36 27.67 -11.08 -9.13
C TYR A 36 26.55 -11.07 -8.09
N ILE A 37 26.42 -9.99 -7.31
CA ILE A 37 25.40 -9.84 -6.27
C ILE A 37 23.99 -10.00 -6.86
N ARG A 38 23.67 -9.28 -7.94
CA ARG A 38 22.36 -9.40 -8.60
C ARG A 38 22.08 -10.81 -9.11
N THR A 39 23.10 -11.53 -9.55
CA THR A 39 22.94 -12.92 -10.03
C THR A 39 22.70 -13.88 -8.88
N VAL A 40 23.46 -13.75 -7.79
CA VAL A 40 23.27 -14.55 -6.57
C VAL A 40 21.89 -14.30 -5.96
N GLU A 41 21.45 -13.04 -5.88
CA GLU A 41 20.10 -12.70 -5.42
C GLU A 41 19.01 -13.40 -6.24
N LYS A 42 19.17 -13.52 -7.57
CA LYS A 42 18.22 -14.27 -8.41
C LYS A 42 18.26 -15.77 -8.12
N ILE A 43 19.43 -16.35 -7.90
CA ILE A 43 19.55 -17.76 -7.55
C ILE A 43 18.87 -18.04 -6.22
N LEU A 44 19.14 -17.25 -5.19
CA LEU A 44 18.51 -17.37 -3.88
C LEU A 44 16.98 -17.16 -3.95
N PHE A 45 16.52 -16.27 -4.83
CA PHE A 45 15.10 -16.07 -5.08
C PHE A 45 14.43 -17.33 -5.68
N LEU A 46 15.07 -17.97 -6.65
CA LEU A 46 14.55 -19.21 -7.26
C LEU A 46 14.56 -20.37 -6.27
N GLU A 47 15.60 -20.48 -5.45
CA GLU A 47 15.72 -21.49 -4.39
C GLU A 47 14.57 -21.33 -3.36
N ARG A 48 14.33 -20.12 -2.86
CA ARG A 48 13.19 -19.84 -1.98
C ARG A 48 11.83 -20.14 -2.62
N ASN A 49 11.66 -19.89 -3.91
CA ASN A 49 10.42 -20.25 -4.61
C ASN A 49 10.23 -21.78 -4.68
N LEU A 50 11.32 -22.51 -4.89
CA LEU A 50 11.28 -23.98 -4.86
C LEU A 50 10.92 -24.51 -3.47
N GLU A 51 11.53 -23.98 -2.42
CA GLU A 51 11.20 -24.35 -1.04
C GLU A 51 9.72 -24.09 -0.72
N ARG A 52 9.20 -22.91 -1.09
CA ARG A 52 7.79 -22.56 -0.92
C ARG A 52 6.86 -23.50 -1.67
N TYR A 53 7.22 -23.86 -2.89
CA TYR A 53 6.45 -24.82 -3.66
C TYR A 53 6.33 -26.18 -2.96
N PHE A 54 7.44 -26.72 -2.45
CA PHE A 54 7.42 -27.99 -1.73
C PHE A 54 6.68 -27.90 -0.39
N GLN A 55 6.82 -26.80 0.34
CA GLN A 55 6.03 -26.56 1.56
C GLN A 55 4.53 -26.46 1.26
N ASP A 56 4.15 -25.87 0.12
CA ASP A 56 2.75 -25.70 -0.29
C ASP A 56 2.09 -27.01 -0.70
N ILE A 57 2.87 -28.03 -1.13
CA ILE A 57 2.35 -29.38 -1.44
C ILE A 57 1.70 -30.04 -0.21
N ALA A 58 2.18 -29.75 0.99
CA ALA A 58 1.58 -30.21 2.25
C ALA A 58 0.20 -29.58 2.51
N GLY A 59 -0.20 -28.60 1.72
CA GLY A 59 -1.47 -27.89 1.83
C GLY A 59 -1.50 -26.88 2.97
N LEU A 60 -2.69 -26.34 3.25
CA LEU A 60 -2.93 -25.32 4.29
C LEU A 60 -2.97 -25.89 5.71
N GLN A 61 -2.09 -26.85 6.01
CA GLN A 61 -2.02 -27.55 7.31
C GLN A 61 -1.02 -26.87 8.27
N GLY A 62 -0.45 -25.74 7.92
CA GLY A 62 0.50 -24.97 8.74
C GLY A 62 1.19 -23.86 7.97
N GLY A 63 2.26 -23.33 8.54
CA GLY A 63 3.04 -22.24 7.96
C GLY A 63 2.57 -20.86 8.40
N THR A 64 3.18 -19.83 7.82
CA THR A 64 2.89 -18.41 8.13
C THR A 64 2.51 -17.67 6.86
N LEU A 65 1.49 -16.82 6.94
CA LEU A 65 1.13 -15.85 5.92
C LEU A 65 1.45 -14.45 6.46
N ALA A 66 2.47 -13.81 5.89
CA ALA A 66 2.93 -12.49 6.27
C ALA A 66 2.20 -11.41 5.47
N LEU A 67 1.38 -10.63 6.17
CA LEU A 67 0.55 -9.56 5.60
C LEU A 67 1.12 -8.19 5.96
N GLY A 68 1.07 -7.25 5.04
CA GLY A 68 1.46 -5.87 5.28
C GLY A 68 0.40 -4.86 4.86
N GLY A 69 0.34 -3.74 5.58
CA GLY A 69 -0.56 -2.65 5.22
C GLY A 69 -0.34 -1.38 6.03
N ALA A 70 -0.84 -0.26 5.52
CA ALA A 70 -0.91 0.96 6.33
C ALA A 70 -1.95 0.80 7.44
N SER A 71 -1.85 1.61 8.50
CA SER A 71 -2.70 1.61 9.70
C SER A 71 -4.20 1.44 9.40
N TYR A 72 -4.71 2.15 8.40
CA TYR A 72 -6.11 2.01 8.00
C TYR A 72 -6.47 0.57 7.58
N PHE A 73 -5.64 -0.07 6.77
CA PHE A 73 -5.92 -1.42 6.30
C PHE A 73 -5.79 -2.44 7.42
N CYS A 74 -4.78 -2.27 8.28
CA CYS A 74 -4.57 -3.13 9.43
C CYS A 74 -5.70 -3.02 10.45
N SER A 75 -6.26 -1.82 10.63
CA SER A 75 -7.32 -1.58 11.62
C SER A 75 -8.73 -1.94 11.13
N PHE A 76 -9.03 -1.80 9.81
CA PHE A 76 -10.41 -1.84 9.34
C PHE A 76 -10.69 -2.81 8.21
N VAL A 77 -9.67 -3.26 7.47
CA VAL A 77 -9.88 -4.15 6.32
C VAL A 77 -9.41 -5.57 6.64
N TYR A 78 -8.20 -5.70 7.15
CA TYR A 78 -7.64 -7.01 7.48
C TYR A 78 -8.39 -7.78 8.58
N PRO A 79 -8.95 -7.15 9.64
CA PRO A 79 -9.56 -7.92 10.73
C PRO A 79 -10.66 -8.89 10.28
N ASP A 80 -11.57 -8.45 9.40
CA ASP A 80 -12.62 -9.33 8.85
C ASP A 80 -12.04 -10.44 7.97
N LEU A 81 -11.09 -10.09 7.08
CA LEU A 81 -10.45 -11.04 6.19
C LEU A 81 -9.66 -12.10 6.98
N ILE A 82 -8.91 -11.67 8.00
CA ILE A 82 -8.14 -12.56 8.87
C ILE A 82 -9.07 -13.49 9.65
N ALA A 83 -10.15 -12.98 10.23
CA ALA A 83 -11.10 -13.79 10.99
C ALA A 83 -11.72 -14.88 10.12
N ARG A 84 -12.17 -14.54 8.90
CA ARG A 84 -12.69 -15.50 7.92
C ARG A 84 -11.64 -16.52 7.47
N PHE A 85 -10.39 -16.07 7.28
CA PHE A 85 -9.30 -16.95 6.88
C PHE A 85 -8.94 -17.93 8.00
N GLN A 86 -8.75 -17.46 9.21
CA GLN A 86 -8.39 -18.31 10.38
C GLN A 86 -9.51 -19.28 10.76
N THR A 87 -10.78 -18.90 10.59
CA THR A 87 -11.91 -19.83 10.78
C THR A 87 -11.80 -21.04 9.84
N LYS A 88 -11.32 -20.83 8.62
CA LYS A 88 -11.18 -21.89 7.61
C LYS A 88 -9.85 -22.63 7.70
N TYR A 89 -8.78 -21.93 8.07
CA TYR A 89 -7.40 -22.42 8.08
C TYR A 89 -6.71 -22.13 9.43
N PRO A 90 -7.17 -22.73 10.54
CA PRO A 90 -6.69 -22.40 11.88
C PRO A 90 -5.23 -22.77 12.12
N GLN A 91 -4.64 -23.63 11.28
CA GLN A 91 -3.25 -24.06 11.39
C GLN A 91 -2.26 -23.07 10.77
N VAL A 92 -2.75 -22.10 9.97
CA VAL A 92 -1.90 -21.09 9.34
C VAL A 92 -1.76 -19.90 10.28
N THR A 93 -0.55 -19.58 10.66
CA THR A 93 -0.26 -18.38 11.46
C THR A 93 -0.32 -17.14 10.57
N ILE A 94 -0.96 -16.08 11.04
CA ILE A 94 -0.93 -14.76 10.39
C ILE A 94 0.10 -13.90 11.11
N ASP A 95 1.02 -13.34 10.33
CA ASP A 95 1.94 -12.26 10.77
C ASP A 95 1.51 -10.96 10.09
N LEU A 96 1.02 -9.99 10.87
CA LEU A 96 0.50 -8.72 10.35
C LEU A 96 1.43 -7.57 10.70
N THR A 97 2.04 -6.98 9.69
CA THR A 97 2.93 -5.82 9.81
C THR A 97 2.23 -4.54 9.40
N GLU A 98 2.13 -3.58 10.31
CA GLU A 98 1.75 -2.21 10.01
C GLU A 98 2.99 -1.39 9.63
N GLY A 99 2.94 -0.69 8.50
CA GLY A 99 4.07 0.11 8.03
C GLY A 99 3.69 1.25 7.09
N ASN A 100 4.65 2.11 6.80
CA ASN A 100 4.51 3.12 5.74
C ASN A 100 4.86 2.53 4.36
N THR A 101 4.59 3.28 3.30
CA THR A 101 4.78 2.83 1.91
C THR A 101 6.20 2.30 1.64
N ARG A 102 7.25 2.95 2.22
CA ARG A 102 8.64 2.56 2.01
C ARG A 102 8.96 1.23 2.70
N GLU A 103 8.51 1.07 3.93
CA GLU A 103 8.71 -0.14 4.74
C GLU A 103 8.00 -1.34 4.11
N LEU A 104 6.74 -1.15 3.71
CA LEU A 104 5.94 -2.18 3.06
C LEU A 104 6.53 -2.62 1.71
N LYS A 105 7.02 -1.66 0.91
CA LYS A 105 7.72 -1.97 -0.33
C LYS A 105 8.99 -2.75 -0.07
N ALA A 106 9.81 -2.34 0.88
CA ALA A 106 11.02 -3.08 1.27
C ALA A 106 10.68 -4.49 1.77
N GLY A 107 9.57 -4.67 2.51
CA GLY A 107 9.07 -5.97 2.94
C GLY A 107 8.70 -6.91 1.80
N LEU A 108 8.10 -6.38 0.72
CA LEU A 108 7.86 -7.17 -0.51
C LEU A 108 9.16 -7.50 -1.23
N GLU A 109 10.06 -6.53 -1.38
CA GLU A 109 11.33 -6.70 -2.09
C GLU A 109 12.24 -7.74 -1.42
N ASN A 110 12.37 -7.71 -0.09
CA ASN A 110 13.16 -8.66 0.68
C ASN A 110 12.39 -9.94 1.05
N GLU A 111 11.11 -10.02 0.67
CA GLU A 111 10.23 -11.17 0.86
C GLU A 111 9.86 -11.49 2.33
N SER A 112 10.03 -10.54 3.23
CA SER A 112 9.51 -10.64 4.60
C SER A 112 7.98 -10.48 4.66
N LEU A 113 7.36 -9.89 3.61
CA LEU A 113 5.91 -9.81 3.43
C LEU A 113 5.49 -10.62 2.21
N ASP A 114 4.39 -11.35 2.35
CA ASP A 114 3.77 -12.14 1.28
C ASP A 114 2.80 -11.32 0.46
N LEU A 115 1.89 -10.63 1.14
CA LEU A 115 0.85 -9.79 0.56
C LEU A 115 0.86 -8.41 1.25
N VAL A 116 0.81 -7.36 0.46
CA VAL A 116 0.64 -5.99 0.98
C VAL A 116 -0.63 -5.39 0.40
N LEU A 117 -1.51 -4.89 1.27
CA LEU A 117 -2.69 -4.14 0.87
C LEU A 117 -2.34 -2.66 0.82
N GLU A 118 -2.38 -2.09 -0.39
CA GLU A 118 -1.92 -0.73 -0.64
C GLU A 118 -2.75 0.02 -1.68
N THR A 119 -2.53 1.33 -1.74
CA THR A 119 -2.96 2.19 -2.85
C THR A 119 -1.73 2.78 -3.49
N ALA A 120 -1.48 2.49 -4.75
CA ALA A 120 -0.31 3.01 -5.45
C ALA A 120 -0.71 3.98 -6.57
N MET A 121 -0.02 5.11 -6.64
CA MET A 121 -0.15 6.06 -7.75
C MET A 121 0.72 5.66 -8.94
N GLU A 122 1.87 5.05 -8.67
CA GLU A 122 2.83 4.63 -9.69
C GLU A 122 2.47 3.21 -10.15
N LYS A 123 1.95 3.12 -11.39
CA LYS A 123 1.61 1.83 -12.02
C LYS A 123 2.84 1.15 -12.64
N ASP A 124 3.95 1.86 -12.78
CA ASP A 124 5.11 1.45 -13.61
C ASP A 124 6.15 0.63 -12.85
N ASP A 125 5.93 0.32 -11.57
CA ASP A 125 6.83 -0.57 -10.84
C ASP A 125 6.65 -2.01 -11.32
N THR A 126 7.53 -2.43 -12.23
CA THR A 126 7.53 -3.77 -12.82
C THR A 126 7.99 -4.86 -11.86
N SER A 127 8.54 -4.52 -10.69
CA SER A 127 8.98 -5.48 -9.67
C SER A 127 7.81 -6.03 -8.83
N ILE A 128 6.64 -5.39 -8.91
CA ILE A 128 5.45 -5.73 -8.13
C ILE A 128 4.32 -6.17 -9.07
N LYS A 129 3.66 -7.27 -8.72
CA LYS A 129 2.39 -7.71 -9.32
C LYS A 129 1.25 -7.28 -8.42
N ARG A 130 0.21 -6.66 -8.99
CA ARG A 130 -0.92 -6.11 -8.25
C ARG A 130 -2.21 -6.82 -8.65
N TYR A 131 -3.01 -7.15 -7.65
CA TYR A 131 -4.34 -7.73 -7.81
C TYR A 131 -5.36 -6.73 -7.28
N LEU A 132 -6.26 -6.27 -8.15
CA LEU A 132 -7.29 -5.30 -7.78
C LEU A 132 -8.22 -5.89 -6.72
N PHE A 133 -8.29 -5.22 -5.55
CA PHE A 133 -9.24 -5.57 -4.50
C PHE A 133 -10.54 -4.77 -4.66
N ARG A 134 -10.44 -3.45 -4.68
CA ARG A 134 -11.58 -2.56 -4.91
C ARG A 134 -11.13 -1.14 -5.27
N LYS A 135 -12.09 -0.34 -5.72
CA LYS A 135 -11.90 1.10 -5.85
C LYS A 135 -12.36 1.84 -4.60
N GLU A 136 -11.76 2.96 -4.31
CA GLU A 136 -12.17 3.89 -3.27
C GLU A 136 -12.13 5.33 -3.77
N ASN A 137 -12.83 6.23 -3.06
CA ASN A 137 -12.86 7.64 -3.40
C ASN A 137 -12.30 8.48 -2.25
N LEU A 138 -11.60 9.55 -2.62
CA LEU A 138 -11.16 10.58 -1.69
C LEU A 138 -12.21 11.66 -1.58
N ILE A 139 -12.36 12.21 -0.39
CA ILE A 139 -13.14 13.40 -0.05
C ILE A 139 -12.27 14.37 0.71
N LEU A 140 -12.67 15.63 0.81
CA LEU A 140 -12.01 16.61 1.64
C LEU A 140 -12.68 16.69 3.00
N ALA A 141 -11.93 16.49 4.08
CA ALA A 141 -12.38 16.72 5.46
C ALA A 141 -11.88 18.09 5.94
N VAL A 142 -12.77 18.90 6.47
CA VAL A 142 -12.52 20.29 6.89
C VAL A 142 -13.06 20.49 8.29
N PRO A 143 -12.34 21.19 9.20
CA PRO A 143 -12.89 21.58 10.48
C PRO A 143 -14.16 22.45 10.31
N GLU A 144 -15.25 22.11 11.04
CA GLU A 144 -16.52 22.86 10.96
C GLU A 144 -16.32 24.35 11.27
N SER A 145 -15.42 24.68 12.18
CA SER A 145 -15.12 26.05 12.60
C SER A 145 -14.49 26.94 11.50
N PHE A 146 -14.09 26.36 10.37
CA PHE A 146 -13.41 27.15 9.33
C PHE A 146 -14.40 28.05 8.57
N PRO A 147 -14.10 29.36 8.43
CA PRO A 147 -14.98 30.34 7.79
C PRO A 147 -15.39 29.99 6.36
N VAL A 148 -14.53 29.26 5.62
CA VAL A 148 -14.80 28.81 4.26
C VAL A 148 -16.09 27.98 4.16
N ASN A 149 -16.44 27.24 5.20
CA ASN A 149 -17.63 26.40 5.25
C ASN A 149 -18.95 27.18 5.12
N ARG A 150 -18.98 28.48 5.51
CA ARG A 150 -20.21 29.30 5.45
C ARG A 150 -20.70 29.49 4.02
N LYS A 151 -19.79 29.73 3.06
CA LYS A 151 -20.15 29.88 1.64
C LYS A 151 -20.28 28.58 0.87
N LEU A 152 -19.78 27.47 1.44
CA LEU A 152 -19.78 26.16 0.80
C LEU A 152 -20.85 25.21 1.35
N GLN A 153 -21.82 25.74 2.06
CA GLN A 153 -22.96 24.99 2.60
C GLN A 153 -23.63 24.02 1.59
N PRO A 154 -23.92 24.43 0.35
CA PRO A 154 -24.58 23.58 -0.64
C PRO A 154 -23.78 22.33 -1.04
N TYR A 155 -22.46 22.35 -0.85
CA TYR A 155 -21.55 21.26 -1.22
C TYR A 155 -21.23 20.28 -0.09
N ARG A 156 -21.78 20.51 1.11
CA ARG A 156 -21.54 19.66 2.26
C ARG A 156 -22.13 18.27 2.04
N LEU A 157 -21.35 17.25 2.30
CA LEU A 157 -21.81 15.87 2.27
C LEU A 157 -22.35 15.48 3.64
N SER A 158 -23.53 14.90 3.68
CA SER A 158 -24.03 14.21 4.86
C SER A 158 -23.32 12.87 5.06
N ARG A 159 -23.28 12.39 6.30
CA ARG A 159 -22.79 11.05 6.61
C ARG A 159 -23.50 9.97 5.77
N GLN A 160 -24.82 10.08 5.62
CA GLN A 160 -25.61 9.12 4.86
C GLN A 160 -25.24 9.07 3.39
N GLU A 161 -24.97 10.22 2.75
CA GLU A 161 -24.52 10.27 1.36
C GLU A 161 -23.16 9.59 1.18
N ILE A 162 -22.24 9.77 2.14
CA ILE A 162 -20.92 9.12 2.10
C ILE A 162 -21.06 7.60 2.26
N LEU A 163 -21.82 7.14 3.26
CA LEU A 163 -22.00 5.71 3.55
C LEU A 163 -22.71 4.96 2.42
N SER A 164 -23.74 5.56 1.83
CA SER A 164 -24.47 4.99 0.68
C SER A 164 -23.75 5.15 -0.65
N LYS A 165 -22.62 5.91 -0.68
CA LYS A 165 -21.90 6.32 -1.89
C LYS A 165 -22.77 7.12 -2.88
N SER A 166 -23.93 7.65 -2.45
CA SER A 166 -24.77 8.47 -3.31
C SER A 166 -24.10 9.80 -3.70
N PHE A 167 -23.10 10.26 -2.93
CA PHE A 167 -22.30 11.42 -3.29
C PHE A 167 -21.55 11.27 -4.62
N LEU A 168 -21.35 10.03 -5.12
CA LEU A 168 -20.70 9.77 -6.42
C LEU A 168 -21.62 10.02 -7.61
N LYS A 169 -22.93 10.16 -7.38
CA LYS A 169 -23.87 10.45 -8.45
C LYS A 169 -23.58 11.80 -9.11
N PRO A 170 -23.87 11.95 -10.43
CA PRO A 170 -23.65 13.20 -11.15
C PRO A 170 -24.41 14.42 -10.57
N GLU A 171 -25.57 14.19 -9.95
CA GLU A 171 -26.43 15.24 -9.40
C GLU A 171 -25.85 15.88 -8.14
N VAL A 172 -24.89 15.23 -7.47
CA VAL A 172 -24.21 15.79 -6.31
C VAL A 172 -23.02 16.60 -6.79
N GLU A 173 -23.11 17.91 -6.66
CA GLU A 173 -22.05 18.82 -7.09
C GLU A 173 -20.79 18.67 -6.21
N ALA A 174 -19.62 18.70 -6.84
CA ALA A 174 -18.35 18.73 -6.13
C ALA A 174 -18.03 20.16 -5.68
N VAL A 175 -17.30 20.27 -4.57
CA VAL A 175 -16.90 21.57 -4.07
C VAL A 175 -15.90 22.25 -5.01
N PRO A 176 -16.01 23.56 -5.29
CA PRO A 176 -15.01 24.31 -6.02
C PRO A 176 -13.71 24.39 -5.19
N LEU A 177 -12.82 23.44 -5.36
CA LEU A 177 -11.65 23.22 -4.48
C LEU A 177 -10.72 24.44 -4.39
N LYS A 178 -10.74 25.33 -5.39
CA LYS A 178 -10.00 26.61 -5.39
C LYS A 178 -10.34 27.50 -4.19
N GLU A 179 -11.54 27.35 -3.61
CA GLU A 179 -11.95 28.10 -2.41
C GLU A 179 -11.10 27.78 -1.19
N PHE A 180 -10.40 26.68 -1.19
CA PHE A 180 -9.50 26.24 -0.12
C PHE A 180 -8.04 26.68 -0.29
N LYS A 181 -7.72 27.57 -1.26
CA LYS A 181 -6.35 28.00 -1.58
C LYS A 181 -5.59 28.61 -0.37
N ASP A 182 -6.32 29.29 0.51
CA ASP A 182 -5.76 29.95 1.70
C ASP A 182 -5.94 29.13 2.99
N VAL A 183 -6.63 27.99 2.91
CA VAL A 183 -6.89 27.10 4.03
C VAL A 183 -5.61 26.32 4.36
N PRO A 184 -5.25 26.17 5.66
CA PRO A 184 -4.17 25.27 6.04
C PRO A 184 -4.52 23.80 5.82
N PHE A 185 -3.54 23.02 5.36
CA PHE A 185 -3.70 21.59 5.14
C PHE A 185 -2.78 20.76 6.04
N ILE A 186 -3.33 19.66 6.54
CA ILE A 186 -2.58 18.57 7.14
C ILE A 186 -2.37 17.52 6.04
N THR A 187 -1.16 17.03 5.88
CA THR A 187 -0.82 16.06 4.83
C THR A 187 -0.07 14.87 5.38
N MET A 188 -0.04 13.80 4.60
CA MET A 188 0.91 12.73 4.84
C MET A 188 2.33 13.19 4.49
N LYS A 189 3.36 12.48 4.97
CA LYS A 189 4.75 12.75 4.58
C LYS A 189 5.00 12.55 3.09
N PRO A 190 5.98 13.26 2.49
CA PRO A 190 6.41 13.03 1.10
C PRO A 190 6.75 11.55 0.85
N GLY A 191 6.36 11.04 -0.30
CA GLY A 191 6.49 9.60 -0.62
C GLY A 191 5.20 8.80 -0.41
N ASN A 192 4.29 9.25 0.42
CA ASN A 192 2.97 8.66 0.56
C ASN A 192 2.06 9.01 -0.63
N ASP A 193 1.26 8.05 -1.11
CA ASP A 193 0.31 8.23 -2.23
C ASP A 193 -0.67 9.38 -1.96
N MET A 194 -1.20 9.49 -0.74
CA MET A 194 -2.16 10.54 -0.37
C MET A 194 -1.55 11.94 -0.49
N TYR A 195 -0.28 12.11 -0.11
CA TYR A 195 0.43 13.39 -0.29
C TYR A 195 0.56 13.74 -1.77
N LYS A 196 1.05 12.80 -2.60
CA LYS A 196 1.25 13.02 -4.03
C LYS A 196 -0.07 13.38 -4.73
N ARG A 197 -1.16 12.65 -4.41
CA ARG A 197 -2.50 12.90 -4.96
C ARG A 197 -3.06 14.24 -4.52
N GLY A 198 -3.09 14.51 -3.22
CA GLY A 198 -3.63 15.77 -2.68
C GLY A 198 -2.91 16.99 -3.26
N ALA A 199 -1.57 16.95 -3.34
CA ALA A 199 -0.80 18.02 -3.96
C ALA A 199 -1.11 18.19 -5.45
N LYS A 200 -1.36 17.09 -6.20
CA LYS A 200 -1.71 17.16 -7.63
C LYS A 200 -3.14 17.65 -7.84
N ILE A 201 -4.10 17.20 -7.03
CA ILE A 201 -5.49 17.67 -7.05
C ILE A 201 -5.56 19.19 -6.80
N CYS A 202 -4.82 19.70 -5.80
CA CYS A 202 -4.73 21.14 -5.55
C CYS A 202 -4.14 21.90 -6.75
N ARG A 203 -3.07 21.39 -7.37
CA ARG A 203 -2.49 21.99 -8.58
C ARG A 203 -3.45 21.98 -9.76
N ASN A 204 -4.18 20.91 -9.97
CA ASN A 204 -5.23 20.82 -11.02
C ASN A 204 -6.32 21.87 -10.80
N SER A 205 -6.61 22.21 -9.54
CA SER A 205 -7.55 23.26 -9.14
C SER A 205 -6.95 24.67 -9.11
N GLY A 206 -5.70 24.85 -9.58
CA GLY A 206 -5.05 26.14 -9.76
C GLY A 206 -4.39 26.73 -8.52
N PHE A 207 -4.04 25.92 -7.49
CA PHE A 207 -3.33 26.42 -6.32
C PHE A 207 -2.34 25.38 -5.75
N THR A 208 -1.41 25.88 -4.93
CA THR A 208 -0.50 25.02 -4.16
C THR A 208 -1.02 24.86 -2.74
N MET A 209 -1.07 23.61 -2.29
CA MET A 209 -1.54 23.25 -0.94
C MET A 209 -0.67 23.88 0.16
N LYS A 210 -1.27 24.68 1.03
CA LYS A 210 -0.60 25.31 2.17
C LYS A 210 -0.45 24.31 3.33
N THR A 211 0.59 23.49 3.27
CA THR A 211 0.84 22.48 4.29
C THR A 211 1.34 23.11 5.59
N VAL A 212 0.62 22.88 6.70
CA VAL A 212 1.00 23.34 8.05
C VAL A 212 1.47 22.20 8.94
N MET A 213 1.15 20.96 8.60
CA MET A 213 1.55 19.77 9.35
C MET A 213 1.68 18.55 8.45
N MET A 214 2.66 17.70 8.73
CA MET A 214 2.84 16.40 8.07
C MET A 214 2.81 15.28 9.10
N VAL A 215 2.14 14.18 8.77
CA VAL A 215 1.97 13.01 9.64
C VAL A 215 2.19 11.71 8.87
N ASP A 216 2.39 10.60 9.57
CA ASP A 216 2.60 9.29 8.95
C ASP A 216 1.28 8.51 8.73
N GLN A 217 0.27 8.74 9.59
CA GLN A 217 -0.95 7.92 9.61
C GLN A 217 -2.22 8.76 9.45
N VAL A 218 -3.13 8.29 8.60
CA VAL A 218 -4.38 8.99 8.29
C VAL A 218 -5.32 9.13 9.50
N LEU A 219 -5.34 8.14 10.38
CA LEU A 219 -6.19 8.19 11.59
C LEU A 219 -5.75 9.28 12.55
N THR A 220 -4.44 9.41 12.74
CA THR A 220 -3.86 10.50 13.54
C THR A 220 -4.21 11.86 12.95
N SER A 221 -4.07 12.01 11.62
CA SER A 221 -4.40 13.25 10.92
C SER A 221 -5.84 13.68 11.14
N LEU A 222 -6.78 12.74 10.98
CA LEU A 222 -8.20 13.08 11.07
C LEU A 222 -8.59 13.55 12.48
N ASN A 223 -7.99 12.98 13.52
CA ASN A 223 -8.17 13.48 14.89
C ASN A 223 -7.64 14.91 15.07
N ILE A 224 -6.54 15.25 14.41
CA ILE A 224 -5.98 16.61 14.45
C ILE A 224 -6.88 17.57 13.66
N VAL A 225 -7.41 17.15 12.51
CA VAL A 225 -8.41 17.96 11.74
C VAL A 225 -9.62 18.26 12.58
N SER A 226 -10.17 17.30 13.33
CA SER A 226 -11.32 17.50 14.23
C SER A 226 -11.05 18.58 15.29
N ASN A 227 -9.77 18.85 15.61
CA ASN A 227 -9.36 19.89 16.55
C ASN A 227 -9.01 21.22 15.88
N GLY A 228 -9.36 21.43 14.61
CA GLY A 228 -9.32 22.75 13.97
C GLY A 228 -7.97 23.17 13.41
N VAL A 229 -7.01 22.25 13.19
CA VAL A 229 -5.65 22.61 12.74
C VAL A 229 -5.57 22.85 11.23
N GLY A 230 -6.33 22.09 10.42
CA GLY A 230 -6.28 22.22 8.97
C GLY A 230 -7.22 21.24 8.28
N ALA A 231 -7.45 21.42 6.98
CA ALA A 231 -8.17 20.48 6.13
C ALA A 231 -7.27 19.31 5.68
N MET A 232 -7.86 18.19 5.29
CA MET A 232 -7.09 17.08 4.72
C MET A 232 -7.90 16.27 3.70
N PHE A 233 -7.21 15.65 2.77
CA PHE A 233 -7.80 14.61 1.93
C PHE A 233 -7.88 13.30 2.71
N VAL A 234 -9.06 12.67 2.69
CA VAL A 234 -9.32 11.39 3.37
C VAL A 234 -10.04 10.43 2.44
N ARG A 235 -9.94 9.14 2.71
CA ARG A 235 -10.79 8.14 2.05
C ARG A 235 -12.21 8.25 2.57
N SER A 236 -13.20 8.17 1.68
CA SER A 236 -14.62 8.26 2.07
C SER A 236 -15.01 7.13 3.01
N ASP A 237 -14.45 5.94 2.83
CA ASP A 237 -14.76 4.76 3.63
C ASP A 237 -14.38 4.91 5.13
N ILE A 238 -13.57 5.91 5.50
CA ILE A 238 -13.20 6.14 6.92
C ILE A 238 -14.40 6.51 7.77
N VAL A 239 -15.41 7.11 7.15
CA VAL A 239 -16.63 7.61 7.84
C VAL A 239 -17.44 6.44 8.42
N GLN A 240 -17.41 5.24 7.82
CA GLN A 240 -18.15 4.07 8.34
C GLN A 240 -17.57 3.55 9.66
N TRP A 241 -16.28 3.74 9.89
CA TRP A 241 -15.56 3.19 11.04
C TRP A 241 -15.45 4.15 12.23
N ARG A 242 -16.03 5.33 12.09
CA ARG A 242 -16.01 6.36 13.14
C ARG A 242 -17.44 6.81 13.48
N PRO A 243 -17.72 7.14 14.75
CA PRO A 243 -18.94 7.87 15.08
C PRO A 243 -18.97 9.20 14.33
N GLU A 244 -20.15 9.75 14.16
CA GLU A 244 -20.32 11.08 13.59
C GLU A 244 -19.60 12.11 14.46
N ASP A 245 -18.81 12.96 13.83
CA ASP A 245 -18.09 14.03 14.51
C ASP A 245 -18.60 15.38 13.97
N PRO A 246 -19.40 16.12 14.74
CA PRO A 246 -19.97 17.39 14.29
C PRO A 246 -18.93 18.48 14.06
N ARG A 247 -17.69 18.25 14.47
CA ARG A 247 -16.57 19.18 14.23
C ARG A 247 -15.98 19.05 12.82
N LEU A 248 -16.46 18.11 12.01
CA LEU A 248 -15.98 17.84 10.66
C LEU A 248 -17.06 18.06 9.62
N VAL A 249 -16.66 18.68 8.52
CA VAL A 249 -17.44 18.78 7.29
C VAL A 249 -16.71 18.05 6.18
N TYR A 250 -17.44 17.35 5.34
CA TYR A 250 -16.90 16.62 4.21
C TYR A 250 -17.39 17.18 2.88
N TYR A 251 -16.53 17.14 1.86
CA TYR A 251 -16.82 17.64 0.52
C TYR A 251 -16.42 16.65 -0.56
N LYS A 252 -17.25 16.52 -1.60
CA LYS A 252 -16.93 15.79 -2.83
C LYS A 252 -15.89 16.55 -3.64
N LEU A 253 -14.98 15.80 -4.26
CA LEU A 253 -13.94 16.32 -5.15
C LEU A 253 -14.28 16.03 -6.60
N ASP A 254 -14.01 16.99 -7.49
CA ASP A 254 -14.11 16.85 -8.95
C ASP A 254 -12.69 16.77 -9.55
N ASP A 255 -12.05 15.65 -9.38
CA ASP A 255 -10.73 15.36 -9.96
C ASP A 255 -10.61 13.84 -10.15
N PRO A 256 -10.16 13.36 -11.34
CA PRO A 256 -9.98 11.92 -11.58
C PRO A 256 -9.07 11.21 -10.56
N LEU A 257 -8.14 11.95 -9.94
CA LEU A 257 -7.27 11.42 -8.90
C LEU A 257 -7.99 11.19 -7.56
N SER A 258 -9.23 11.65 -7.42
CA SER A 258 -10.06 11.35 -6.24
C SER A 258 -10.49 9.88 -6.21
N GLU A 259 -10.62 9.23 -7.37
CA GLU A 259 -10.80 7.77 -7.45
C GLU A 259 -9.42 7.07 -7.49
N ARG A 260 -9.28 5.98 -6.76
CA ARG A 260 -8.07 5.16 -6.79
C ARG A 260 -8.35 3.68 -6.51
N GLU A 261 -7.41 2.85 -6.90
CA GLU A 261 -7.47 1.41 -6.70
C GLU A 261 -6.78 1.01 -5.40
N ILE A 262 -7.40 0.10 -4.66
CA ILE A 262 -6.78 -0.65 -3.57
C ILE A 262 -6.41 -2.01 -4.15
N THR A 263 -5.16 -2.41 -3.98
CA THR A 263 -4.62 -3.65 -4.53
C THR A 263 -3.92 -4.48 -3.48
N PHE A 264 -3.98 -5.81 -3.62
CA PHE A 264 -2.98 -6.67 -3.02
C PHE A 264 -1.76 -6.72 -3.92
N SER A 265 -0.62 -6.40 -3.35
CA SER A 265 0.67 -6.36 -4.02
C SER A 265 1.51 -7.55 -3.58
N VAL A 266 2.21 -8.15 -4.56
CA VAL A 266 3.09 -9.31 -4.41
C VAL A 266 4.38 -9.04 -5.18
N LYS A 267 5.53 -9.47 -4.70
CA LYS A 267 6.78 -9.41 -5.46
C LYS A 267 6.63 -10.21 -6.76
N ARG A 268 6.93 -9.60 -7.89
CA ARG A 268 6.82 -10.27 -9.20
C ARG A 268 7.75 -11.47 -9.28
N GLY A 269 7.22 -12.57 -9.85
CA GLY A 269 7.96 -13.83 -9.98
C GLY A 269 8.06 -14.66 -8.69
N ARG A 270 7.57 -14.14 -7.56
CA ARG A 270 7.45 -14.93 -6.34
C ARG A 270 6.40 -16.03 -6.52
N TYR A 271 6.69 -17.24 -6.03
CA TYR A 271 5.69 -18.29 -5.94
C TYR A 271 4.53 -17.86 -5.03
N VAL A 272 3.32 -17.86 -5.59
CA VAL A 272 2.09 -17.52 -4.86
C VAL A 272 1.59 -18.79 -4.17
N THR A 273 1.69 -18.84 -2.84
CA THR A 273 1.32 -20.03 -2.06
C THR A 273 -0.20 -20.21 -1.99
N ALA A 274 -0.66 -21.43 -1.62
CA ALA A 274 -2.08 -21.70 -1.39
C ALA A 274 -2.70 -20.76 -0.35
N ALA A 275 -1.94 -20.41 0.69
CA ALA A 275 -2.37 -19.45 1.70
C ALA A 275 -2.62 -18.05 1.11
N MET A 276 -1.71 -17.56 0.27
CA MET A 276 -1.88 -16.28 -0.42
C MET A 276 -3.09 -16.31 -1.36
N ARG A 277 -3.24 -17.37 -2.17
CA ARG A 277 -4.38 -17.54 -3.09
C ARG A 277 -5.71 -17.56 -2.36
N GLU A 278 -5.82 -18.36 -1.30
CA GLU A 278 -7.04 -18.47 -0.52
C GLU A 278 -7.39 -17.18 0.23
N PHE A 279 -6.39 -16.47 0.75
CA PHE A 279 -6.62 -15.18 1.38
C PHE A 279 -7.16 -14.14 0.38
N MET A 280 -6.55 -14.04 -0.81
CA MET A 280 -7.04 -13.17 -1.89
C MET A 280 -8.43 -13.60 -2.38
N ARG A 281 -8.70 -14.92 -2.48
CA ARG A 281 -10.02 -15.43 -2.86
C ARG A 281 -11.10 -15.06 -1.83
N LEU A 282 -10.81 -15.13 -0.55
CA LEU A 282 -11.71 -14.67 0.52
C LEU A 282 -11.95 -13.15 0.46
N ALA A 283 -10.99 -12.40 -0.04
CA ALA A 283 -11.14 -10.97 -0.33
C ALA A 283 -11.95 -10.69 -1.62
N GLY A 284 -12.42 -11.72 -2.33
CA GLY A 284 -13.20 -11.58 -3.57
C GLY A 284 -12.37 -11.42 -4.84
N ILE A 285 -11.07 -11.62 -4.76
CA ILE A 285 -10.18 -11.57 -5.93
C ILE A 285 -10.23 -12.94 -6.63
N ARG A 286 -10.63 -12.94 -7.90
CA ARG A 286 -10.56 -14.15 -8.74
C ARG A 286 -9.14 -14.28 -9.27
N SER A 287 -8.52 -15.40 -9.02
CA SER A 287 -7.20 -15.74 -9.55
C SER A 287 -7.35 -16.48 -10.89
N ASP A 288 -7.84 -15.82 -11.93
CA ASP A 288 -7.84 -16.39 -13.30
C ASP A 288 -6.44 -16.24 -13.96
N ASP A 289 -5.42 -15.96 -13.17
CA ASP A 289 -4.07 -15.76 -13.65
C ASP A 289 -3.34 -17.11 -13.71
N PRO A 290 -2.91 -17.57 -14.89
CA PRO A 290 -2.18 -18.83 -15.07
C PRO A 290 -0.88 -18.91 -14.25
N ASP A 291 -0.29 -17.77 -13.87
CA ASP A 291 0.87 -17.72 -12.98
C ASP A 291 0.54 -18.03 -11.51
N THR A 292 -0.75 -18.07 -11.14
CA THR A 292 -1.20 -18.44 -9.79
C THR A 292 -1.50 -19.92 -9.63
N ASP A 293 -1.60 -20.69 -10.74
CA ASP A 293 -1.81 -22.12 -10.73
C ASP A 293 -0.75 -22.86 -11.58
N PRO A 294 0.36 -23.27 -10.98
CA PRO A 294 1.42 -24.02 -11.68
C PRO A 294 0.94 -25.40 -12.16
N VAL A 295 -0.25 -25.87 -11.78
CA VAL A 295 -0.81 -27.18 -12.18
C VAL A 295 -1.72 -27.03 -13.40
N ALA A 296 -2.37 -25.88 -13.61
CA ALA A 296 -3.26 -25.67 -14.75
C ALA A 296 -2.54 -25.67 -16.13
N GLY A 297 -1.23 -25.43 -16.14
CA GLY A 297 -0.41 -25.46 -17.37
C GLY A 297 -0.07 -26.85 -17.90
N ARG A 298 -0.32 -27.94 -17.15
CA ARG A 298 0.08 -29.30 -17.54
C ARG A 298 -1.03 -30.16 -18.17
N GLN A 299 -2.22 -29.63 -18.38
CA GLN A 299 -3.32 -30.37 -19.03
C GLN A 299 -3.53 -30.05 -20.52
N LYS A 300 -2.57 -29.37 -21.15
CA LYS A 300 -2.61 -29.06 -22.61
C LYS A 300 -1.31 -29.43 -23.32
N GLU A 301 -0.73 -30.58 -23.01
CA GLU A 301 0.19 -31.29 -23.90
C GLU A 301 -0.26 -32.72 -24.08
#